data_6e20a195b23dad6aa25fb7c6d8fab482
#
_entry.id   6e20a195b23dad6aa25fb7c6d8fab482
#
_cell.length_a   1.000
_cell.length_b   1.000
_cell.length_c   1.000
_cell.angle_alpha   90.00
_cell.angle_beta   90.00
_cell.angle_gamma   90.00
#
_symmetry.space_group_name_H-M   'P 1'
#
loop_
_entity.id
_entity.type
_entity.pdbx_description
1 polymer ?
#
loop_
_entity_poly.entity_id
_entity_poly.type
_entity_poly.pdbx_seq_one_letter_code
_entity_poly.pdbx_strand_id
1 'polypeptide(L)'
;MRVCVAAEQQHGPAVMLPLYTALGKRIHIEQRHDDAVIADALSETGLPPELAAAATSTDFDEALRKSHHEGMDQVGYDVGTPVIHVEGVAFFGPVVTPAPKGESAGRLWDGVRLVAGTEGFYELKRSRENGPIFD
;
A
#
# COMPACT_ATOMS: atom_id res chain seq x y z
N MET A 1 8.52 -6.48 -0.22
CA MET A 1 7.16 -7.07 -0.38
C MET A 1 7.12 -8.57 -0.12
N ARG A 2 8.08 -9.38 -0.54
CA ARG A 2 8.12 -10.84 -0.28
C ARG A 2 7.93 -11.21 1.20
N VAL A 3 8.55 -10.47 2.12
CA VAL A 3 8.39 -10.67 3.58
C VAL A 3 6.94 -10.47 4.02
N CYS A 4 6.23 -9.50 3.45
CA CYS A 4 4.81 -9.27 3.75
C CYS A 4 3.96 -10.46 3.28
N VAL A 5 4.20 -10.95 2.05
CA VAL A 5 3.50 -12.13 1.52
C VAL A 5 3.77 -13.37 2.38
N ALA A 6 5.04 -13.60 2.77
CA ALA A 6 5.40 -14.70 3.66
C ALA A 6 4.70 -14.60 5.02
N ALA A 7 4.69 -13.41 5.61
CA ALA A 7 4.03 -13.16 6.89
C ALA A 7 2.51 -13.41 6.81
N GLU A 8 1.86 -12.92 5.76
CA GLU A 8 0.42 -13.14 5.56
C GLU A 8 0.08 -14.64 5.39
N GLN A 9 0.84 -15.36 4.57
CA GLN A 9 0.59 -16.78 4.32
C GLN A 9 0.79 -17.64 5.57
N GLN A 10 1.76 -17.30 6.43
CA GLN A 10 2.13 -18.10 7.61
C GLN A 10 1.37 -17.70 8.87
N HIS A 11 0.96 -16.44 8.99
CA HIS A 11 0.37 -15.88 10.21
C HIS A 11 -1.00 -15.23 9.98
N GLY A 12 -1.52 -15.25 8.73
CA GLY A 12 -2.82 -14.71 8.38
C GLY A 12 -2.81 -13.21 8.09
N PRO A 13 -3.93 -12.67 7.57
CA PRO A 13 -4.00 -11.28 7.10
C PRO A 13 -3.90 -10.22 8.20
N ALA A 14 -4.18 -10.59 9.45
CA ALA A 14 -4.15 -9.65 10.57
C ALA A 14 -2.77 -9.05 10.85
N VAL A 15 -1.69 -9.74 10.43
CA VAL A 15 -0.32 -9.25 10.63
C VAL A 15 0.09 -8.17 9.63
N MET A 16 -0.66 -8.01 8.54
CA MET A 16 -0.27 -7.13 7.44
C MET A 16 -0.23 -5.66 7.84
N LEU A 17 -1.28 -5.16 8.48
CA LEU A 17 -1.34 -3.74 8.87
C LEU A 17 -0.21 -3.35 9.83
N PRO A 18 0.03 -4.06 10.96
CA PRO A 18 1.14 -3.72 11.85
C PRO A 18 2.51 -3.85 11.16
N LEU A 19 2.76 -4.92 10.40
CA LEU A 19 4.05 -5.11 9.73
C LEU A 19 4.30 -4.03 8.67
N TYR A 20 3.31 -3.74 7.83
CA TYR A 20 3.42 -2.72 6.79
C TYR A 20 3.63 -1.33 7.39
N THR A 21 2.95 -1.02 8.51
CA THR A 21 3.14 0.23 9.24
C THR A 21 4.55 0.34 9.82
N ALA A 22 5.06 -0.72 10.44
CA ALA A 22 6.40 -0.75 11.02
C ALA A 22 7.51 -0.58 9.95
N LEU A 23 7.34 -1.21 8.78
CA LEU A 23 8.23 -1.03 7.63
C LEU A 23 8.14 0.39 7.06
N GLY A 24 6.93 0.88 6.83
CA GLY A 24 6.67 2.20 6.26
C GLY A 24 7.23 3.33 7.12
N LYS A 25 7.07 3.25 8.45
CA LYS A 25 7.66 4.19 9.39
C LYS A 25 9.17 4.28 9.23
N ARG A 26 9.85 3.14 9.23
CA ARG A 26 11.31 3.08 9.09
C ARG A 26 11.79 3.63 7.76
N ILE A 27 11.16 3.21 6.67
CA ILE A 27 11.58 3.56 5.31
C ILE A 27 11.26 5.03 4.99
N HIS A 28 10.04 5.50 5.31
CA HIS A 28 9.56 6.80 4.82
C HIS A 28 9.72 7.94 5.84
N ILE A 29 9.61 7.65 7.14
CA ILE A 29 9.73 8.68 8.18
C ILE A 29 11.17 8.73 8.71
N GLU A 30 11.72 7.57 9.09
CA GLU A 30 13.08 7.50 9.63
C GLU A 30 14.16 7.47 8.54
N GLN A 31 13.77 7.37 7.25
CA GLN A 31 14.65 7.32 6.08
C GLN A 31 15.72 6.22 6.17
N ARG A 32 15.36 5.09 6.77
CA ARG A 32 16.23 3.94 6.91
C ARG A 32 16.11 3.01 5.72
N HIS A 33 17.26 2.60 5.18
CA HIS A 33 17.37 1.65 4.05
C HIS A 33 18.43 0.58 4.31
N ASP A 34 18.77 0.37 5.58
CA ASP A 34 19.73 -0.63 6.02
C ASP A 34 19.11 -2.03 6.11
N ASP A 35 19.97 -3.05 6.17
CA ASP A 35 19.55 -4.46 6.22
C ASP A 35 18.76 -4.81 7.49
N ALA A 36 18.86 -4.01 8.55
CA ALA A 36 18.16 -4.27 9.81
C ALA A 36 16.69 -3.84 9.79
N VAL A 37 16.26 -3.03 8.83
CA VAL A 37 14.88 -2.52 8.75
C VAL A 37 13.84 -3.64 8.84
N ILE A 38 14.06 -4.75 8.13
CA ILE A 38 13.14 -5.89 8.13
C ILE A 38 13.14 -6.59 9.49
N ALA A 39 14.32 -6.88 10.04
CA ALA A 39 14.45 -7.56 11.32
C ALA A 39 13.82 -6.75 12.46
N ASP A 40 14.06 -5.44 12.48
CA ASP A 40 13.47 -4.53 13.47
C ASP A 40 11.95 -4.43 13.36
N ALA A 41 11.40 -4.43 12.12
CA ALA A 41 9.97 -4.41 11.91
C ALA A 41 9.29 -5.72 12.34
N LEU A 42 9.90 -6.87 12.06
CA LEU A 42 9.43 -8.17 12.52
C LEU A 42 9.43 -8.25 14.05
N SER A 43 10.53 -7.80 14.68
CA SER A 43 10.65 -7.77 16.14
C SER A 43 9.58 -6.89 16.80
N GLU A 44 9.35 -5.67 16.27
CA GLU A 44 8.33 -4.74 16.79
C GLU A 44 6.92 -5.35 16.72
N THR A 45 6.67 -6.14 15.69
CA THR A 45 5.33 -6.74 15.45
C THR A 45 5.18 -8.14 16.05
N GLY A 46 6.19 -8.64 16.75
CA GLY A 46 6.18 -9.96 17.38
C GLY A 46 6.18 -11.11 16.37
N LEU A 47 6.64 -10.86 15.15
CA LEU A 47 6.73 -11.88 14.10
C LEU A 47 8.09 -12.60 14.16
N PRO A 48 8.13 -13.89 13.74
CA PRO A 48 9.35 -14.67 13.74
C PRO A 48 10.45 -14.02 12.88
N PRO A 49 11.71 -13.92 13.38
CA PRO A 49 12.82 -13.31 12.64
C PRO A 49 13.17 -14.09 11.37
N GLU A 50 12.82 -15.38 11.28
CA GLU A 50 13.04 -16.25 10.13
C GLU A 50 12.33 -15.72 8.87
N LEU A 51 11.25 -14.97 9.02
CA LEU A 51 10.54 -14.33 7.91
C LEU A 51 11.43 -13.37 7.12
N ALA A 52 12.50 -12.84 7.70
CA ALA A 52 13.46 -11.99 7.00
C ALA A 52 14.10 -12.70 5.80
N ALA A 53 14.28 -14.03 5.86
CA ALA A 53 14.83 -14.82 4.76
C ALA A 53 13.98 -14.74 3.48
N ALA A 54 12.68 -14.49 3.61
CA ALA A 54 11.80 -14.32 2.46
C ALA A 54 12.19 -13.11 1.58
N ALA A 55 12.94 -12.14 2.09
CA ALA A 55 13.38 -10.98 1.32
C ALA A 55 14.18 -11.38 0.08
N THR A 56 14.97 -12.44 0.18
CA THR A 56 15.85 -12.95 -0.88
C THR A 56 15.33 -14.23 -1.55
N SER A 57 14.27 -14.86 -1.03
CA SER A 57 13.66 -16.05 -1.62
C SER A 57 12.74 -15.67 -2.78
N THR A 58 12.72 -16.51 -3.83
CA THR A 58 11.78 -16.43 -4.96
C THR A 58 10.49 -17.22 -4.73
N ASP A 59 10.37 -17.95 -3.62
CA ASP A 59 9.24 -18.84 -3.33
C ASP A 59 7.91 -18.07 -3.22
N PHE A 60 7.98 -16.77 -2.92
CA PHE A 60 6.83 -15.90 -2.76
C PHE A 60 6.48 -15.07 -4.00
N ASP A 61 7.26 -15.21 -5.09
CA ASP A 61 7.11 -14.37 -6.29
C ASP A 61 5.81 -14.62 -7.03
N GLU A 62 5.32 -15.85 -7.08
CA GLU A 62 4.05 -16.18 -7.72
C GLU A 62 2.88 -15.53 -6.97
N ALA A 63 2.85 -15.67 -5.65
CA ALA A 63 1.81 -15.05 -4.83
C ALA A 63 1.87 -13.52 -4.90
N LEU A 64 3.08 -12.96 -4.92
CA LEU A 64 3.29 -11.52 -5.08
C LEU A 64 2.77 -11.02 -6.43
N ARG A 65 3.07 -11.72 -7.53
CA ARG A 65 2.55 -11.36 -8.87
C ARG A 65 1.04 -11.47 -8.93
N LYS A 66 0.47 -12.54 -8.37
CA LYS A 66 -0.98 -12.73 -8.31
C LYS A 66 -1.64 -11.54 -7.60
N SER A 67 -1.19 -11.20 -6.40
CA SER A 67 -1.71 -10.05 -5.63
C SER A 67 -1.56 -8.73 -6.40
N HIS A 68 -0.44 -8.54 -7.11
CA HIS A 68 -0.22 -7.36 -7.96
C HIS A 68 -1.23 -7.30 -9.12
N HIS A 69 -1.45 -8.41 -9.82
CA HIS A 69 -2.44 -8.48 -10.90
C HIS A 69 -3.86 -8.23 -10.40
N GLU A 70 -4.25 -8.83 -9.28
CA GLU A 70 -5.55 -8.58 -8.65
C GLU A 70 -5.78 -7.09 -8.35
N GLY A 71 -4.71 -6.37 -7.97
CA GLY A 71 -4.78 -4.93 -7.74
C GLY A 71 -4.80 -4.08 -9.01
N MET A 72 -4.03 -4.45 -10.03
CA MET A 72 -3.71 -3.56 -11.16
C MET A 72 -4.51 -3.82 -12.44
N ASP A 73 -4.98 -5.03 -12.67
CA ASP A 73 -5.57 -5.42 -13.97
C ASP A 73 -6.80 -4.57 -14.37
N GLN A 74 -7.51 -4.02 -13.39
CA GLN A 74 -8.70 -3.19 -13.65
C GLN A 74 -8.36 -1.71 -13.91
N VAL A 75 -7.16 -1.24 -13.55
CA VAL A 75 -6.78 0.18 -13.69
C VAL A 75 -5.68 0.40 -14.72
N GLY A 76 -5.01 -0.68 -15.16
CA GLY A 76 -3.89 -0.61 -16.08
C GLY A 76 -2.54 -0.44 -15.39
N TYR A 77 -1.45 -0.49 -16.18
CA TYR A 77 -0.07 -0.52 -15.68
C TYR A 77 0.69 0.80 -15.88
N ASP A 78 0.02 1.83 -16.35
CA ASP A 78 0.55 3.18 -16.56
C ASP A 78 0.24 4.13 -15.38
N VAL A 79 -0.21 3.56 -14.27
CA VAL A 79 -0.53 4.28 -13.03
C VAL A 79 0.38 3.84 -11.88
N GLY A 80 0.38 4.64 -10.82
CA GLY A 80 1.08 4.30 -9.57
C GLY A 80 0.12 3.83 -8.48
N THR A 81 0.44 4.15 -7.25
CA THR A 81 -0.37 3.88 -6.05
C THR A 81 -0.82 5.19 -5.39
N PRO A 82 -1.95 5.18 -4.67
CA PRO A 82 -2.80 4.04 -4.33
C PRO A 82 -3.70 3.59 -5.48
N VAL A 83 -4.05 2.31 -5.51
CA VAL A 83 -5.14 1.76 -6.31
C VAL A 83 -6.24 1.31 -5.34
N ILE A 84 -7.46 1.71 -5.61
CA ILE A 84 -8.61 1.46 -4.76
C ILE A 84 -9.68 0.71 -5.56
N HIS A 85 -10.18 -0.37 -4.97
CA HIS A 85 -11.34 -1.11 -5.46
C HIS A 85 -12.50 -0.87 -4.51
N VAL A 86 -13.58 -0.30 -4.99
CA VAL A 86 -14.78 -0.01 -4.20
C VAL A 86 -16.04 -0.05 -5.06
N GLU A 87 -17.10 -0.66 -4.52
CA GLU A 87 -18.42 -0.68 -5.16
C GLU A 87 -18.40 -1.15 -6.63
N GLY A 88 -17.50 -2.10 -6.95
CA GLY A 88 -17.39 -2.70 -8.28
C GLY A 88 -16.56 -1.90 -9.29
N VAL A 89 -15.99 -0.77 -8.89
CA VAL A 89 -15.06 0.00 -9.71
C VAL A 89 -13.65 0.00 -9.11
N ALA A 90 -12.65 0.17 -9.96
CA ALA A 90 -11.26 0.33 -9.55
C ALA A 90 -10.66 1.58 -10.18
N PHE A 91 -9.82 2.30 -9.44
CA PHE A 91 -9.19 3.52 -9.92
C PHE A 91 -7.85 3.78 -9.21
N PHE A 92 -6.98 4.54 -9.86
CA PHE A 92 -5.77 5.11 -9.28
C PHE A 92 -6.08 6.41 -8.54
N GLY A 93 -5.59 6.52 -7.33
CA GLY A 93 -5.77 7.72 -6.49
C GLY A 93 -6.79 7.51 -5.36
N PRO A 94 -7.20 8.58 -4.66
CA PRO A 94 -6.74 9.96 -4.82
C PRO A 94 -5.27 10.15 -4.37
N VAL A 95 -4.51 10.93 -5.09
CA VAL A 95 -3.15 11.31 -4.68
C VAL A 95 -3.21 12.66 -3.99
N VAL A 96 -3.09 12.66 -2.68
CA VAL A 96 -3.28 13.84 -1.82
C VAL A 96 -2.11 13.97 -0.84
N THR A 97 -1.59 15.18 -0.69
CA THR A 97 -0.53 15.46 0.29
C THR A 97 -0.64 16.90 0.82
N PRO A 98 -0.59 17.11 2.16
CA PRO A 98 -0.66 16.10 3.20
C PRO A 98 -1.99 15.34 3.20
N ALA A 99 -2.04 14.16 3.81
CA ALA A 99 -3.27 13.39 3.92
C ALA A 99 -4.30 14.14 4.79
N PRO A 100 -5.53 14.35 4.33
CA PRO A 100 -6.56 14.97 5.14
C PRO A 100 -6.93 14.07 6.32
N LYS A 101 -7.34 14.69 7.45
CA LYS A 101 -7.68 13.99 8.69
C LYS A 101 -9.12 14.31 9.11
N GLY A 102 -9.72 13.40 9.89
CA GLY A 102 -11.06 13.59 10.45
C GLY A 102 -12.13 13.78 9.36
N GLU A 103 -13.02 14.74 9.57
CA GLU A 103 -14.17 15.01 8.69
C GLU A 103 -13.74 15.37 7.25
N SER A 104 -12.61 16.05 7.07
CA SER A 104 -12.12 16.39 5.74
C SER A 104 -11.70 15.15 4.94
N ALA A 105 -11.17 14.13 5.60
CA ALA A 105 -10.88 12.85 4.97
C ALA A 105 -12.16 12.13 4.53
N GLY A 106 -13.19 12.11 5.38
CA GLY A 106 -14.50 11.55 5.04
C GLY A 106 -15.14 12.24 3.84
N ARG A 107 -15.16 13.56 3.83
CA ARG A 107 -15.69 14.34 2.69
C ARG A 107 -14.92 14.10 1.40
N LEU A 108 -13.59 13.97 1.45
CA LEU A 108 -12.80 13.59 0.29
C LEU A 108 -13.21 12.22 -0.22
N TRP A 109 -13.34 11.25 0.69
CA TRP A 109 -13.73 9.88 0.35
C TRP A 109 -15.11 9.82 -0.33
N ASP A 110 -16.10 10.50 0.22
CA ASP A 110 -17.45 10.57 -0.36
C ASP A 110 -17.42 11.16 -1.77
N GLY A 111 -16.66 12.23 -1.97
CA GLY A 111 -16.47 12.83 -3.30
C GLY A 111 -15.78 11.89 -4.29
N VAL A 112 -14.75 11.18 -3.85
CA VAL A 112 -14.03 10.20 -4.69
C VAL A 112 -14.95 9.07 -5.12
N ARG A 113 -15.77 8.52 -4.21
CA ARG A 113 -16.74 7.47 -4.54
C ARG A 113 -17.75 7.92 -5.59
N LEU A 114 -18.30 9.13 -5.44
CA LEU A 114 -19.26 9.69 -6.40
C LEU A 114 -18.63 9.86 -7.79
N VAL A 115 -17.42 10.41 -7.86
CA VAL A 115 -16.70 10.60 -9.11
C VAL A 115 -16.37 9.26 -9.75
N ALA A 116 -15.77 8.34 -9.00
CA ALA A 116 -15.34 7.02 -9.50
C ALA A 116 -16.52 6.15 -9.96
N GLY A 117 -17.68 6.25 -9.31
CA GLY A 117 -18.90 5.53 -9.69
C GLY A 117 -19.65 6.15 -10.88
N THR A 118 -19.21 7.26 -11.43
CA THR A 118 -19.85 7.91 -12.58
C THR A 118 -19.48 7.17 -13.87
N GLU A 119 -20.48 6.68 -14.60
CA GLU A 119 -20.29 6.01 -15.88
C GLU A 119 -19.54 6.90 -16.88
N GLY A 120 -18.50 6.35 -17.50
CA GLY A 120 -17.68 7.07 -18.46
C GLY A 120 -16.66 8.04 -17.85
N PHE A 121 -16.49 8.05 -16.53
CA PHE A 121 -15.39 8.79 -15.90
C PHE A 121 -14.09 7.97 -15.94
N TYR A 122 -13.00 8.58 -16.43
CA TYR A 122 -11.70 7.93 -16.53
C TYR A 122 -10.60 8.61 -15.75
N GLU A 123 -10.51 9.95 -15.77
CA GLU A 123 -9.38 10.64 -15.14
C GLU A 123 -9.76 12.04 -14.61
N LEU A 124 -9.23 12.36 -13.43
CA LEU A 124 -9.19 13.70 -12.87
C LEU A 124 -7.77 13.96 -12.33
N LYS A 125 -7.05 14.91 -12.96
CA LYS A 125 -5.65 15.18 -12.64
C LYS A 125 -5.37 16.68 -12.60
N ARG A 126 -4.44 17.06 -11.72
CA ARG A 126 -3.83 18.39 -11.74
C ARG A 126 -2.34 18.31 -11.43
N SER A 127 -1.58 19.38 -11.72
CA SER A 127 -0.14 19.44 -11.43
C SER A 127 0.14 19.27 -9.95
N ARG A 128 1.19 18.51 -9.63
CA ARG A 128 1.70 18.35 -8.28
C ARG A 128 2.77 19.41 -8.02
N GLU A 129 2.61 20.18 -6.96
CA GLU A 129 3.54 21.23 -6.56
C GLU A 129 4.48 20.78 -5.43
N ASN A 130 4.05 19.80 -4.62
CA ASN A 130 4.81 19.31 -3.48
C ASN A 130 5.00 17.80 -3.55
N GLY A 131 6.11 17.31 -3.00
CA GLY A 131 6.33 15.89 -2.73
C GLY A 131 5.44 15.35 -1.61
N PRO A 132 5.50 14.04 -1.31
CA PRO A 132 4.76 13.45 -0.21
C PRO A 132 5.14 14.11 1.13
N ILE A 133 4.14 14.43 1.93
CA ILE A 133 4.30 14.95 3.30
C ILE A 133 3.72 13.89 4.24
N PHE A 134 4.55 13.39 5.14
CA PHE A 134 4.18 12.40 6.16
C PHE A 134 4.14 13.12 7.52
N ASP A 135 2.95 13.19 8.16
CA ASP A 135 2.71 13.88 9.44
C ASP A 135 1.84 13.03 10.41
#